data_3dbcf4166c0e58160178bb4cdf71f24b
#
_entry.id   3dbcf4166c0e58160178bb4cdf71f24b
#
_cell.length_a   1.000
_cell.length_b   1.000
_cell.length_c   1.000
_cell.angle_alpha   90.00
_cell.angle_beta   90.00
_cell.angle_gamma   90.00
#
_symmetry.space_group_name_H-M   'P 1'
#
loop_
_entity.id
_entity.type
_entity.pdbx_description
1 polymer ?
#
loop_
_entity_poly.entity_id
_entity_poly.type
_entity_poly.pdbx_seq_one_letter_code
_entity_poly.pdbx_strand_id
1 'polypeptide(L)'
;MINHDLALALCGAGHGPFVDKIASRAWDALRGVADIVEASNAVESMIKETYQEFGQIYQPGSFPEAELIYGITIGGQSKLFQACGPIVLEKSYASSGIGHYLADFLAERMGANGEHGWLTTRQCVAVAAYILFQAKEHVEGCGGNSHIAVLREAESSGMVEHELVEHLTEHLKLADRFTGELLLDTADFSMSDSALAEKIESSVGL
;
A
#
# COMPACT_ATOMS: atom_id res chain seq x y z
N MET A 1 -10.26 1.81 29.56
CA MET A 1 -8.81 2.06 29.38
C MET A 1 -8.60 2.36 27.89
N ILE A 2 -7.96 3.48 27.57
CA ILE A 2 -7.55 3.74 26.17
C ILE A 2 -6.31 2.89 25.97
N ASN A 3 -6.37 1.93 25.02
CA ASN A 3 -5.20 1.12 24.69
C ASN A 3 -4.26 2.03 23.88
N HIS A 4 -3.15 2.43 24.48
CA HIS A 4 -2.18 3.36 23.87
C HIS A 4 -1.39 2.72 22.71
N ASP A 5 -1.53 1.40 22.52
CA ASP A 5 -0.79 0.64 21.52
C ASP A 5 -1.63 0.33 20.25
N LEU A 6 -2.86 0.86 20.17
CA LEU A 6 -3.72 0.69 19.01
C LEU A 6 -3.39 1.72 17.94
N ALA A 7 -3.07 1.26 16.72
CA ALA A 7 -2.98 2.09 15.54
C ALA A 7 -3.81 1.52 14.39
N LEU A 8 -4.48 2.39 13.66
CA LEU A 8 -5.24 2.08 12.45
C LEU A 8 -4.77 2.98 11.33
N ALA A 9 -4.45 2.40 10.18
CA ALA A 9 -4.32 3.09 8.92
C ALA A 9 -5.37 2.55 7.94
N LEU A 10 -6.11 3.43 7.28
CA LEU A 10 -7.14 3.06 6.33
C LEU A 10 -7.03 3.95 5.10
N CYS A 11 -7.11 3.33 3.93
CA CYS A 11 -7.30 4.00 2.66
C CYS A 11 -8.38 3.29 1.85
N GLY A 12 -8.92 3.96 0.85
CA GLY A 12 -9.96 3.36 0.02
C GLY A 12 -10.07 4.02 -1.34
N ALA A 13 -10.64 3.28 -2.27
CA ALA A 13 -10.99 3.71 -3.62
C ALA A 13 -12.49 3.53 -3.86
N GLY A 14 -13.08 4.33 -4.75
CA GLY A 14 -14.50 4.31 -5.10
C GLY A 14 -15.25 5.55 -4.62
N HIS A 15 -16.44 5.38 -4.06
CA HIS A 15 -17.30 6.49 -3.66
C HIS A 15 -16.77 7.16 -2.38
N GLY A 16 -16.10 8.32 -2.51
CA GLY A 16 -15.41 9.03 -1.42
C GLY A 16 -16.26 9.20 -0.15
N PRO A 17 -17.47 9.80 -0.17
CA PRO A 17 -18.31 9.95 1.03
C PRO A 17 -18.64 8.64 1.74
N PHE A 18 -18.70 7.52 1.00
CA PHE A 18 -18.92 6.21 1.58
C PHE A 18 -17.66 5.67 2.27
N VAL A 19 -16.49 5.86 1.64
CA VAL A 19 -15.18 5.54 2.24
C VAL A 19 -14.98 6.34 3.53
N ASP A 20 -15.26 7.64 3.53
CA ASP A 20 -15.14 8.52 4.71
C ASP A 20 -16.07 8.05 5.85
N LYS A 21 -17.27 7.60 5.51
CA LYS A 21 -18.22 7.06 6.49
C LYS A 21 -17.70 5.80 7.15
N ILE A 22 -17.13 4.87 6.35
CA ILE A 22 -16.53 3.66 6.87
C ILE A 22 -15.30 4.00 7.75
N ALA A 23 -14.43 4.90 7.31
CA ALA A 23 -13.26 5.30 8.07
C ALA A 23 -13.62 5.87 9.45
N SER A 24 -14.63 6.73 9.51
CA SER A 24 -15.15 7.27 10.77
C SER A 24 -15.68 6.18 11.70
N ARG A 25 -16.45 5.24 11.18
CA ARG A 25 -17.03 4.13 11.97
C ARG A 25 -15.96 3.13 12.41
N ALA A 26 -14.93 2.88 11.60
CA ALA A 26 -13.84 1.97 11.94
C ALA A 26 -13.11 2.41 13.21
N TRP A 27 -12.87 3.70 13.35
CA TRP A 27 -12.26 4.25 14.57
C TRP A 27 -13.15 4.08 15.80
N ASP A 28 -14.47 4.26 15.66
CA ASP A 28 -15.41 4.05 16.75
C ASP A 28 -15.54 2.56 17.14
N ALA A 29 -15.53 1.67 16.15
CA ALA A 29 -15.59 0.22 16.37
C ALA A 29 -14.36 -0.33 17.14
N LEU A 30 -13.21 0.32 17.01
CA LEU A 30 -11.97 -0.08 17.69
C LEU A 30 -11.87 0.43 19.14
N ARG A 31 -12.85 1.18 19.63
CA ARG A 31 -12.83 1.66 21.02
C ARG A 31 -13.02 0.51 22.02
N GLY A 32 -12.01 0.32 22.84
CA GLY A 32 -12.06 -0.65 23.95
C GLY A 32 -11.73 -2.09 23.56
N VAL A 33 -11.34 -2.35 22.30
CA VAL A 33 -10.84 -3.67 21.90
C VAL A 33 -9.53 -4.00 22.63
N ALA A 34 -9.33 -5.28 22.94
CA ALA A 34 -8.22 -5.74 23.75
C ALA A 34 -7.07 -6.33 22.93
N ASP A 35 -7.36 -6.93 21.78
CA ASP A 35 -6.38 -7.63 20.96
C ASP A 35 -6.69 -7.53 19.45
N ILE A 36 -5.77 -8.07 18.63
CA ILE A 36 -5.83 -7.99 17.16
C ILE A 36 -7.01 -8.80 16.58
N VAL A 37 -7.44 -9.86 17.23
CA VAL A 37 -8.56 -10.69 16.77
C VAL A 37 -9.88 -9.96 17.00
N GLU A 38 -10.04 -9.40 18.20
CA GLU A 38 -11.21 -8.58 18.53
C GLU A 38 -11.28 -7.33 17.63
N ALA A 39 -10.15 -6.65 17.40
CA ALA A 39 -10.06 -5.51 16.52
C ALA A 39 -10.46 -5.85 15.09
N SER A 40 -9.94 -6.96 14.55
CA SER A 40 -10.26 -7.45 13.20
C SER A 40 -11.76 -7.74 13.05
N ASN A 41 -12.33 -8.45 14.02
CA ASN A 41 -13.76 -8.82 14.03
C ASN A 41 -14.65 -7.57 14.15
N ALA A 42 -14.25 -6.59 14.96
CA ALA A 42 -15.00 -5.35 15.16
C ALA A 42 -15.07 -4.54 13.86
N VAL A 43 -13.95 -4.38 13.13
CA VAL A 43 -13.92 -3.67 11.84
C VAL A 43 -14.70 -4.44 10.78
N GLU A 44 -14.52 -5.75 10.68
CA GLU A 44 -15.27 -6.58 9.72
C GLU A 44 -16.78 -6.48 9.97
N SER A 45 -17.24 -6.59 11.21
CA SER A 45 -18.65 -6.46 11.57
C SER A 45 -19.19 -5.07 11.22
N MET A 46 -18.44 -4.02 11.55
CA MET A 46 -18.79 -2.64 11.24
C MET A 46 -18.92 -2.42 9.71
N ILE A 47 -18.01 -2.97 8.90
CA ILE A 47 -18.09 -2.90 7.44
C ILE A 47 -19.38 -3.58 6.95
N LYS A 48 -19.66 -4.81 7.40
CA LYS A 48 -20.86 -5.56 7.04
C LYS A 48 -22.16 -4.81 7.42
N GLU A 49 -22.24 -4.29 8.64
CA GLU A 49 -23.37 -3.50 9.11
C GLU A 49 -23.55 -2.22 8.29
N THR A 50 -22.46 -1.54 7.95
CA THR A 50 -22.52 -0.35 7.10
C THR A 50 -23.08 -0.69 5.72
N TYR A 51 -22.61 -1.76 5.10
CA TYR A 51 -23.14 -2.21 3.81
C TYR A 51 -24.62 -2.63 3.90
N GLN A 52 -25.04 -3.28 4.98
CA GLN A 52 -26.45 -3.65 5.19
C GLN A 52 -27.36 -2.41 5.36
N GLU A 53 -26.92 -1.43 6.15
CA GLU A 53 -27.66 -0.17 6.37
C GLU A 53 -27.85 0.58 5.04
N PHE A 54 -26.78 0.77 4.28
CA PHE A 54 -26.84 1.47 3.01
C PHE A 54 -27.58 0.68 1.93
N GLY A 55 -27.49 -0.65 1.94
CA GLY A 55 -28.23 -1.53 1.03
C GLY A 55 -29.76 -1.42 1.16
N GLN A 56 -30.26 -0.94 2.30
CA GLN A 56 -31.70 -0.66 2.47
C GLN A 56 -32.13 0.66 1.82
N ILE A 57 -31.20 1.58 1.56
CA ILE A 57 -31.48 2.92 1.04
C ILE A 57 -31.30 2.96 -0.48
N TYR A 58 -30.33 2.22 -1.01
CA TYR A 58 -29.99 2.22 -2.42
C TYR A 58 -30.72 1.13 -3.19
N GLN A 59 -31.10 1.44 -4.43
CA GLN A 59 -31.65 0.43 -5.33
C GLN A 59 -30.57 -0.57 -5.77
N PRO A 60 -30.94 -1.82 -6.11
CA PRO A 60 -29.99 -2.77 -6.69
C PRO A 60 -29.30 -2.17 -7.93
N GLY A 61 -27.98 -2.21 -7.96
CA GLY A 61 -27.15 -1.67 -9.04
C GLY A 61 -26.75 -0.18 -8.90
N SER A 62 -27.26 0.54 -7.89
CA SER A 62 -26.86 1.93 -7.59
C SER A 62 -26.06 2.06 -6.28
N PHE A 63 -25.71 0.93 -5.68
CA PHE A 63 -24.96 0.90 -4.42
C PHE A 63 -23.55 1.50 -4.60
N PRO A 64 -23.11 2.38 -3.70
CA PRO A 64 -21.76 2.92 -3.78
C PRO A 64 -20.70 1.82 -3.57
N GLU A 65 -19.93 1.57 -4.60
CA GLU A 65 -18.81 0.63 -4.51
C GLU A 65 -17.63 1.29 -3.80
N ALA A 66 -17.01 0.55 -2.90
CA ALA A 66 -15.76 0.93 -2.27
C ALA A 66 -14.87 -0.29 -2.06
N GLU A 67 -13.61 -0.11 -2.36
CA GLU A 67 -12.53 -1.01 -1.96
C GLU A 67 -11.73 -0.33 -0.86
N LEU A 68 -11.41 -1.06 0.18
CA LEU A 68 -10.68 -0.54 1.33
C LEU A 68 -9.45 -1.40 1.58
N ILE A 69 -8.38 -0.73 1.98
CA ILE A 69 -7.20 -1.37 2.56
C ILE A 69 -7.01 -0.78 3.94
N TYR A 70 -6.88 -1.62 4.95
CA TYR A 70 -6.61 -1.14 6.29
C TYR A 70 -5.63 -2.03 7.04
N GLY A 71 -4.76 -1.40 7.79
CA GLY A 71 -3.84 -2.04 8.70
C GLY A 71 -4.23 -1.73 10.14
N ILE A 72 -4.12 -2.72 11.01
CA ILE A 72 -4.33 -2.59 12.45
C ILE A 72 -3.09 -3.08 13.17
N THR A 73 -2.63 -2.32 14.14
CA THR A 73 -1.60 -2.74 15.10
C THR A 73 -2.14 -2.59 16.50
N ILE A 74 -2.04 -3.64 17.30
CA ILE A 74 -2.46 -3.65 18.71
C ILE A 74 -1.71 -4.75 19.47
N GLY A 75 -1.21 -4.43 20.65
CA GLY A 75 -0.55 -5.40 21.51
C GLY A 75 0.67 -6.07 20.87
N GLY A 76 1.44 -5.35 20.06
CA GLY A 76 2.63 -5.87 19.38
C GLY A 76 2.33 -6.82 18.20
N GLN A 77 1.13 -6.80 17.66
CA GLN A 77 0.73 -7.56 16.47
C GLN A 77 0.16 -6.63 15.42
N SER A 78 0.51 -6.89 14.16
CA SER A 78 0.02 -6.14 13.01
C SER A 78 -0.65 -7.06 12.00
N LYS A 79 -1.76 -6.59 11.42
CA LYS A 79 -2.46 -7.27 10.33
C LYS A 79 -2.89 -6.28 9.26
N LEU A 80 -2.86 -6.74 8.01
CA LEU A 80 -3.32 -6.03 6.83
C LEU A 80 -4.57 -6.71 6.28
N PHE A 81 -5.55 -5.92 5.90
CA PHE A 81 -6.81 -6.39 5.36
C PHE A 81 -7.18 -5.63 4.09
N GLN A 82 -7.83 -6.34 3.19
CA GLN A 82 -8.52 -5.76 2.04
C GLN A 82 -10.01 -6.08 2.13
N ALA A 83 -10.84 -5.07 1.96
CA ALA A 83 -12.29 -5.24 1.89
C ALA A 83 -12.78 -4.85 0.49
N CYS A 84 -13.42 -5.80 -0.18
CA CYS A 84 -14.14 -5.60 -1.44
C CYS A 84 -15.63 -5.72 -1.15
N GLY A 85 -16.30 -4.59 -1.03
CA GLY A 85 -17.66 -4.57 -0.49
C GLY A 85 -17.67 -5.08 0.97
N PRO A 86 -18.65 -5.95 1.32
CA PRO A 86 -18.75 -6.49 2.68
C PRO A 86 -17.78 -7.66 2.97
N ILE A 87 -16.98 -8.07 1.99
CA ILE A 87 -16.05 -9.21 2.13
C ILE A 87 -14.69 -8.67 2.54
N VAL A 88 -14.20 -9.15 3.69
CA VAL A 88 -12.90 -8.78 4.26
C VAL A 88 -11.96 -9.98 4.20
N LEU A 89 -10.74 -9.76 3.73
CA LEU A 89 -9.69 -10.76 3.61
C LEU A 89 -8.41 -10.24 4.25
N GLU A 90 -7.76 -11.07 5.07
CA GLU A 90 -6.39 -10.81 5.53
C GLU A 90 -5.41 -11.03 4.39
N LYS A 91 -4.43 -10.15 4.24
CA LYS A 91 -3.47 -10.10 3.14
C LYS A 91 -2.04 -9.89 3.64
N SER A 92 -1.06 -10.38 2.89
CA SER A 92 0.36 -10.00 3.06
C SER A 92 0.69 -8.68 2.38
N TYR A 93 0.05 -8.40 1.26
CA TYR A 93 0.01 -7.10 0.59
C TYR A 93 -1.36 -6.89 -0.05
N ALA A 94 -1.72 -5.64 -0.34
CA ALA A 94 -2.97 -5.30 -0.99
C ALA A 94 -2.83 -4.01 -1.79
N SER A 95 -3.55 -3.93 -2.88
CA SER A 95 -3.70 -2.72 -3.68
C SER A 95 -5.17 -2.46 -4.00
N SER A 96 -5.52 -1.20 -4.29
CA SER A 96 -6.89 -0.79 -4.59
C SER A 96 -6.89 0.44 -5.49
N GLY A 97 -7.97 0.63 -6.23
CA GLY A 97 -8.16 1.75 -7.14
C GLY A 97 -7.67 1.48 -8.55
N ILE A 98 -7.64 2.53 -9.38
CA ILE A 98 -7.39 2.43 -10.82
C ILE A 98 -6.01 1.88 -11.16
N GLY A 99 -5.02 2.10 -10.27
CA GLY A 99 -3.64 1.64 -10.45
C GLY A 99 -3.34 0.24 -9.91
N HIS A 100 -4.33 -0.49 -9.38
CA HIS A 100 -4.10 -1.73 -8.65
C HIS A 100 -3.34 -2.80 -9.45
N TYR A 101 -3.62 -2.97 -10.76
CA TYR A 101 -2.91 -3.95 -11.60
C TYR A 101 -1.40 -3.73 -11.65
N LEU A 102 -0.99 -2.46 -11.81
CA LEU A 102 0.42 -2.11 -11.80
C LEU A 102 1.03 -2.30 -10.41
N ALA A 103 0.30 -1.90 -9.38
CA ALA A 103 0.73 -2.06 -7.98
C ALA A 103 0.94 -3.52 -7.62
N ASP A 104 0.01 -4.41 -7.97
CA ASP A 104 0.11 -5.85 -7.72
C ASP A 104 1.30 -6.47 -8.46
N PHE A 105 1.45 -6.16 -9.75
CA PHE A 105 2.59 -6.63 -10.54
C PHE A 105 3.93 -6.21 -9.93
N LEU A 106 4.06 -4.96 -9.52
CA LEU A 106 5.31 -4.45 -8.93
C LEU A 106 5.55 -5.01 -7.53
N ALA A 107 4.51 -5.15 -6.71
CA ALA A 107 4.61 -5.75 -5.39
C ALA A 107 5.09 -7.20 -5.45
N GLU A 108 4.53 -8.01 -6.34
CA GLU A 108 4.98 -9.39 -6.57
C GLU A 108 6.43 -9.44 -7.06
N ARG A 109 6.76 -8.64 -8.06
CA ARG A 109 8.12 -8.56 -8.62
C ARG A 109 9.16 -8.18 -7.56
N MET A 110 8.79 -7.36 -6.59
CA MET A 110 9.67 -6.91 -5.50
C MET A 110 9.65 -7.82 -4.27
N GLY A 111 8.95 -8.94 -4.32
CA GLY A 111 8.93 -9.94 -3.25
C GLY A 111 8.04 -9.57 -2.07
N ALA A 112 7.07 -8.66 -2.25
CA ALA A 112 6.13 -8.29 -1.20
C ALA A 112 5.20 -9.45 -0.77
N ASN A 113 5.13 -10.52 -1.57
CA ASN A 113 4.44 -11.77 -1.25
C ASN A 113 5.18 -12.69 -0.26
N GLY A 114 6.40 -12.32 0.16
CA GLY A 114 7.22 -13.09 1.10
C GLY A 114 8.01 -14.26 0.48
N GLU A 115 7.97 -14.47 -0.84
CA GLU A 115 8.71 -15.56 -1.51
C GLU A 115 10.24 -15.48 -1.32
N HIS A 116 10.76 -14.27 -1.14
CA HIS A 116 12.20 -14.02 -0.92
C HIS A 116 12.55 -13.64 0.53
N GLY A 117 11.63 -13.90 1.47
CA GLY A 117 11.72 -13.45 2.86
C GLY A 117 10.93 -12.15 3.10
N TRP A 118 10.77 -11.81 4.38
CA TRP A 118 10.02 -10.60 4.74
C TRP A 118 10.87 -9.35 4.52
N LEU A 119 10.28 -8.37 3.87
CA LEU A 119 10.89 -7.06 3.70
C LEU A 119 10.99 -6.33 5.05
N THR A 120 12.09 -5.64 5.27
CA THR A 120 12.21 -4.70 6.39
C THR A 120 11.28 -3.51 6.19
N THR A 121 10.90 -2.82 7.26
CA THR A 121 10.08 -1.59 7.18
C THR A 121 10.64 -0.58 6.18
N ARG A 122 11.96 -0.40 6.15
CA ARG A 122 12.63 0.51 5.21
C ARG A 122 12.44 0.06 3.76
N GLN A 123 12.55 -1.24 3.49
CA GLN A 123 12.29 -1.81 2.17
C GLN A 123 10.81 -1.69 1.78
N CYS A 124 9.88 -1.93 2.70
CA CYS A 124 8.45 -1.71 2.46
C CYS A 124 8.14 -0.26 2.06
N VAL A 125 8.74 0.72 2.75
CA VAL A 125 8.59 2.15 2.40
C VAL A 125 9.14 2.45 1.01
N ALA A 126 10.32 1.90 0.66
CA ALA A 126 10.91 2.07 -0.67
C ALA A 126 10.05 1.43 -1.77
N VAL A 127 9.55 0.22 -1.55
CA VAL A 127 8.64 -0.47 -2.49
C VAL A 127 7.34 0.32 -2.65
N ALA A 128 6.74 0.80 -1.57
CA ALA A 128 5.53 1.60 -1.63
C ALA A 128 5.75 2.92 -2.39
N ALA A 129 6.86 3.61 -2.14
CA ALA A 129 7.22 4.84 -2.87
C ALA A 129 7.42 4.57 -4.37
N TYR A 130 8.08 3.46 -4.73
CA TYR A 130 8.28 3.06 -6.11
C TYR A 130 6.96 2.75 -6.82
N ILE A 131 6.07 1.97 -6.19
CA ILE A 131 4.75 1.65 -6.72
C ILE A 131 3.93 2.94 -6.94
N LEU A 132 3.91 3.85 -5.96
CA LEU A 132 3.21 5.12 -6.08
C LEU A 132 3.77 5.99 -7.20
N PHE A 133 5.09 6.03 -7.35
CA PHE A 133 5.75 6.72 -8.45
C PHE A 133 5.33 6.15 -9.81
N GLN A 134 5.47 4.84 -10.00
CA GLN A 134 5.12 4.16 -11.25
C GLN A 134 3.63 4.32 -11.60
N ALA A 135 2.74 4.22 -10.60
CA ALA A 135 1.32 4.43 -10.82
C ALA A 135 1.01 5.86 -11.29
N LYS A 136 1.66 6.87 -10.72
CA LYS A 136 1.46 8.27 -11.13
C LYS A 136 1.99 8.58 -12.52
N GLU A 137 3.09 7.96 -12.93
CA GLU A 137 3.70 8.17 -14.26
C GLU A 137 2.95 7.42 -15.37
N HIS A 138 2.37 6.25 -15.07
CA HIS A 138 1.90 5.32 -16.10
C HIS A 138 0.41 5.01 -16.08
N VAL A 139 -0.31 5.41 -15.03
CA VAL A 139 -1.75 5.15 -14.92
C VAL A 139 -2.52 6.46 -14.99
N GLU A 140 -3.33 6.60 -16.05
CA GLU A 140 -4.20 7.76 -16.23
C GLU A 140 -5.17 7.88 -15.05
N GLY A 141 -5.27 9.05 -14.47
CA GLY A 141 -6.11 9.32 -13.30
C GLY A 141 -5.41 9.08 -11.95
N CYS A 142 -4.21 8.50 -11.91
CA CYS A 142 -3.38 8.50 -10.72
C CYS A 142 -2.58 9.81 -10.62
N GLY A 143 -2.57 10.43 -9.43
CA GLY A 143 -1.87 11.71 -9.24
C GLY A 143 -1.92 12.19 -7.79
N GLY A 144 -1.67 13.50 -7.59
CA GLY A 144 -1.68 14.12 -6.27
C GLY A 144 -0.47 13.77 -5.41
N ASN A 145 -0.53 14.12 -4.12
CA ASN A 145 0.55 13.85 -3.17
C ASN A 145 0.58 12.39 -2.75
N SER A 146 1.78 11.85 -2.54
CA SER A 146 1.96 10.51 -1.95
C SER A 146 1.97 10.61 -0.44
N HIS A 147 1.21 9.75 0.22
CA HIS A 147 1.19 9.61 1.67
C HIS A 147 1.52 8.17 2.03
N ILE A 148 2.50 7.97 2.90
CA ILE A 148 2.91 6.65 3.39
C ILE A 148 2.75 6.64 4.91
N ALA A 149 1.92 5.73 5.41
CA ALA A 149 1.80 5.45 6.83
C ALA A 149 2.55 4.15 7.16
N VAL A 150 3.23 4.13 8.29
CA VAL A 150 3.91 2.93 8.79
C VAL A 150 3.28 2.53 10.12
N LEU A 151 2.77 1.31 10.16
CA LEU A 151 2.32 0.66 11.38
C LEU A 151 3.43 -0.27 11.88
N ARG A 152 3.78 -0.19 13.16
CA ARG A 152 4.88 -0.93 13.76
C ARG A 152 4.41 -1.66 15.02
N GLU A 153 4.89 -2.89 15.19
CA GLU A 153 4.53 -3.74 16.33
C GLU A 153 5.14 -3.30 17.64
N ALA A 154 6.37 -2.81 17.63
CA ALA A 154 7.15 -2.50 18.83
C ALA A 154 7.50 -1.01 18.97
N GLU A 155 7.14 -0.17 18.01
CA GLU A 155 7.49 1.25 17.98
C GLU A 155 6.27 2.10 17.64
N SER A 156 6.39 3.42 17.75
CA SER A 156 5.32 4.33 17.35
C SER A 156 5.02 4.23 15.86
N SER A 157 3.76 4.01 15.53
CA SER A 157 3.23 4.12 14.17
C SER A 157 3.09 5.59 13.77
N GLY A 158 3.21 5.90 12.49
CA GLY A 158 3.12 7.28 12.03
C GLY A 158 3.19 7.44 10.51
N MET A 159 3.05 8.69 10.09
CA MET A 159 3.24 9.07 8.69
C MET A 159 4.73 9.25 8.39
N VAL A 160 5.15 8.81 7.22
CA VAL A 160 6.47 9.12 6.68
C VAL A 160 6.46 10.60 6.26
N GLU A 161 7.51 11.33 6.59
CA GLU A 161 7.63 12.73 6.23
C GLU A 161 7.57 12.91 4.71
N HIS A 162 6.81 13.90 4.26
CA HIS A 162 6.57 14.14 2.84
C HIS A 162 7.87 14.39 2.07
N GLU A 163 8.78 15.18 2.63
CA GLU A 163 10.10 15.47 2.04
C GLU A 163 10.93 14.20 1.84
N LEU A 164 10.84 13.23 2.76
CA LEU A 164 11.51 11.95 2.62
C LEU A 164 10.91 11.12 1.48
N VAL A 165 9.59 11.12 1.33
CA VAL A 165 8.91 10.43 0.23
C VAL A 165 9.29 11.04 -1.12
N GLU A 166 9.34 12.36 -1.21
CA GLU A 166 9.76 13.06 -2.43
C GLU A 166 11.23 12.76 -2.78
N HIS A 167 12.12 12.89 -1.80
CA HIS A 167 13.55 12.60 -2.01
C HIS A 167 13.78 11.15 -2.46
N LEU A 168 13.10 10.19 -1.83
CA LEU A 168 13.14 8.79 -2.22
C LEU A 168 12.62 8.60 -3.65
N THR A 169 11.53 9.27 -4.01
CA THR A 169 10.95 9.22 -5.36
C THR A 169 11.92 9.71 -6.42
N GLU A 170 12.65 10.81 -6.17
CA GLU A 170 13.66 11.31 -7.12
C GLU A 170 14.81 10.31 -7.36
N HIS A 171 15.27 9.64 -6.30
CA HIS A 171 16.26 8.57 -6.45
C HIS A 171 15.73 7.37 -7.23
N LEU A 172 14.48 6.99 -7.01
CA LEU A 172 13.83 5.90 -7.73
C LEU A 172 13.65 6.22 -9.21
N LYS A 173 13.34 7.46 -9.58
CA LYS A 173 13.30 7.92 -10.98
C LYS A 173 14.66 7.76 -11.67
N LEU A 174 15.75 8.11 -10.97
CA LEU A 174 17.09 7.95 -11.51
C LEU A 174 17.43 6.47 -11.73
N ALA A 175 17.11 5.61 -10.75
CA ALA A 175 17.33 4.17 -10.85
C ALA A 175 16.51 3.53 -11.98
N ASP A 176 15.26 3.95 -12.15
CA ASP A 176 14.37 3.44 -13.20
C ASP A 176 14.89 3.81 -14.60
N ARG A 177 15.28 5.08 -14.79
CA ARG A 177 15.89 5.54 -16.05
C ARG A 177 17.19 4.79 -16.36
N PHE A 178 18.07 4.63 -15.36
CA PHE A 178 19.29 3.88 -15.52
C PHE A 178 19.05 2.41 -15.91
N THR A 179 18.05 1.77 -15.29
CA THR A 179 17.65 0.40 -15.63
C THR A 179 17.17 0.31 -17.08
N GLY A 180 16.39 1.28 -17.54
CA GLY A 180 15.96 1.37 -18.93
C GLY A 180 17.12 1.52 -19.91
N GLU A 181 18.07 2.42 -19.62
CA GLU A 181 19.28 2.59 -20.43
C GLU A 181 20.13 1.31 -20.48
N LEU A 182 20.31 0.65 -19.34
CA LEU A 182 21.04 -0.61 -19.27
C LEU A 182 20.40 -1.72 -20.09
N LEU A 183 19.07 -1.82 -20.10
CA LEU A 183 18.35 -2.79 -20.92
C LEU A 183 18.56 -2.52 -22.41
N LEU A 184 18.57 -1.25 -22.83
CA LEU A 184 18.85 -0.88 -24.23
C LEU A 184 20.30 -1.19 -24.61
N ASP A 185 21.26 -0.93 -23.74
CA ASP A 185 22.66 -1.25 -23.96
C ASP A 185 22.90 -2.76 -24.07
N THR A 186 22.22 -3.57 -23.26
CA THR A 186 22.30 -5.05 -23.35
C THR A 186 21.72 -5.59 -24.66
N ALA A 187 20.79 -4.86 -25.28
CA ALA A 187 20.25 -5.19 -26.59
C ALA A 187 21.10 -4.68 -27.76
N ASP A 188 22.11 -3.85 -27.50
CA ASP A 188 23.06 -3.38 -28.51
C ASP A 188 24.18 -4.42 -28.72
N PHE A 189 23.99 -5.29 -29.70
CA PHE A 189 24.96 -6.32 -30.08
C PHE A 189 26.32 -5.77 -30.58
N SER A 190 26.47 -4.46 -30.75
CA SER A 190 27.75 -3.81 -31.07
C SER A 190 28.59 -3.54 -29.79
N MET A 191 27.98 -3.55 -28.62
CA MET A 191 28.69 -3.37 -27.34
C MET A 191 29.33 -4.68 -26.90
N SER A 192 30.60 -4.64 -26.51
CA SER A 192 31.27 -5.82 -25.96
C SER A 192 30.86 -6.07 -24.52
N ASP A 193 30.89 -7.34 -24.07
CA ASP A 193 30.59 -7.71 -22.68
C ASP A 193 31.46 -6.96 -21.67
N SER A 194 32.73 -6.66 -22.02
CA SER A 194 33.62 -5.89 -21.17
C SER A 194 33.21 -4.42 -21.02
N ALA A 195 32.72 -3.79 -22.09
CA ALA A 195 32.22 -2.42 -22.06
C ALA A 195 30.91 -2.31 -21.27
N LEU A 196 30.04 -3.32 -21.39
CA LEU A 196 28.83 -3.41 -20.59
C LEU A 196 29.13 -3.58 -19.10
N ALA A 197 30.06 -4.46 -18.75
CA ALA A 197 30.50 -4.68 -17.36
C ALA A 197 31.09 -3.40 -16.76
N GLU A 198 31.97 -2.68 -17.48
CA GLU A 198 32.55 -1.41 -17.03
C GLU A 198 31.48 -0.33 -16.79
N LYS A 199 30.46 -0.26 -17.67
CA LYS A 199 29.33 0.66 -17.49
C LYS A 199 28.51 0.34 -16.26
N ILE A 200 28.24 -0.94 -15.98
CA ILE A 200 27.52 -1.39 -14.77
C ILE A 200 28.34 -1.01 -13.51
N GLU A 201 29.62 -1.36 -13.48
CA GLU A 201 30.49 -1.08 -12.34
C GLU A 201 30.58 0.43 -12.05
N SER A 202 30.77 1.25 -13.11
CA SER A 202 30.85 2.71 -12.95
C SER A 202 29.55 3.33 -12.45
N SER A 203 28.40 2.73 -12.75
CA SER A 203 27.08 3.25 -12.38
C SER A 203 26.66 2.83 -10.98
N VAL A 204 27.14 1.71 -10.48
CA VAL A 204 26.85 1.20 -9.12
C VAL A 204 27.83 1.78 -8.10
N GLY A 205 28.91 2.47 -8.54
CA GLY A 205 29.88 3.10 -7.64
C GLY A 205 30.76 2.08 -6.88
N LEU A 206 30.98 0.91 -7.49
CA LEU A 206 31.89 -0.13 -7.02
C LEU A 206 33.31 0.14 -7.50
#